data_deac9e80818f067997147faab64c2d60
#
_entry.id   deac9e80818f067997147faab64c2d60
#
_cell.length_a   1.000
_cell.length_b   1.000
_cell.length_c   1.000
_cell.angle_alpha   90.00
_cell.angle_beta   90.00
_cell.angle_gamma   90.00
#
_symmetry.space_group_name_H-M   'P 1'
#
loop_
_entity.id
_entity.type
_entity.pdbx_description
1 polymer ?
#
loop_
_entity_poly.entity_id
_entity_poly.type
_entity_poly.pdbx_seq_one_letter_code
_entity_poly.pdbx_strand_id
1 'polypeptide(L)'
;MQKIKLTIANRIYPLNVPSDQEEGLRNAAKKIDIMIKHYEENYAVKDKQDVLAMCALQLATQSEQENISDAKLNAKLSKKLDDLNKSIQEVIKP
;
A
#
# COMPACT_ATOMS: atom_id res chain seq x y z
N MET A 1 -13.02 14.75 -11.73
CA MET A 1 -11.60 14.35 -11.64
C MET A 1 -10.72 15.54 -11.94
N GLN A 2 -9.62 15.66 -11.24
CA GLN A 2 -8.68 16.73 -11.51
C GLN A 2 -7.39 16.19 -12.10
N LYS A 3 -6.74 17.04 -12.88
CA LYS A 3 -5.47 16.72 -13.52
C LYS A 3 -4.33 17.11 -12.59
N ILE A 4 -3.47 16.17 -12.28
CA ILE A 4 -2.27 16.44 -11.47
C ILE A 4 -1.03 15.95 -12.21
N LYS A 5 0.11 16.49 -11.83
CA LYS A 5 1.41 16.05 -12.33
C LYS A 5 2.23 15.55 -11.17
N LEU A 6 2.73 14.32 -11.27
CA LEU A 6 3.61 13.74 -10.28
C LEU A 6 5.00 13.54 -10.87
N THR A 7 6.02 13.92 -10.12
CA THR A 7 7.41 13.66 -10.49
C THR A 7 7.87 12.40 -9.77
N ILE A 8 8.25 11.40 -10.54
CA ILE A 8 8.76 10.12 -10.01
C ILE A 8 10.01 9.76 -10.81
N ALA A 9 11.11 9.51 -10.12
CA ALA A 9 12.38 9.15 -10.75
C ALA A 9 12.80 10.17 -11.84
N ASN A 10 12.63 11.46 -11.55
CA ASN A 10 12.97 12.58 -12.43
C ASN A 10 12.12 12.68 -13.69
N ARG A 11 11.00 11.97 -13.75
CA ARG A 11 10.05 12.08 -14.86
C ARG A 11 8.71 12.59 -14.35
N ILE A 12 8.03 13.37 -15.18
CA ILE A 12 6.73 13.93 -14.85
C ILE A 12 5.65 13.08 -15.48
N TYR A 13 4.68 12.66 -14.65
CA TYR A 13 3.55 11.85 -15.08
C TYR A 13 2.26 12.62 -14.86
N PRO A 14 1.54 12.98 -15.95
CA PRO A 14 0.22 13.58 -15.80
C PRO A 14 -0.81 12.50 -15.49
N LEU A 15 -1.63 12.73 -14.47
CA LEU A 15 -2.64 11.79 -14.04
C LEU A 15 -3.98 12.50 -13.84
N ASN A 16 -5.06 11.81 -14.17
CA ASN A 16 -6.41 12.23 -13.83
C ASN A 16 -6.85 11.44 -12.62
N VAL A 17 -7.10 12.13 -11.50
CA VAL A 17 -7.42 11.47 -10.24
C VAL A 17 -8.59 12.17 -9.57
N PRO A 18 -9.39 11.45 -8.78
CA PRO A 18 -10.38 12.09 -7.91
C PRO A 18 -9.67 13.02 -6.92
N SER A 19 -10.31 14.15 -6.60
CA SER A 19 -9.69 15.15 -5.74
C SER A 19 -9.37 14.64 -4.34
N ASP A 20 -10.12 13.67 -3.85
CA ASP A 20 -9.90 13.07 -2.54
C ASP A 20 -8.69 12.12 -2.50
N GLN A 21 -8.14 11.75 -3.66
CA GLN A 21 -6.96 10.88 -3.75
C GLN A 21 -5.66 11.64 -4.04
N GLU A 22 -5.73 12.93 -4.32
CA GLU A 22 -4.55 13.71 -4.71
C GLU A 22 -3.49 13.71 -3.63
N GLU A 23 -3.86 13.99 -2.39
CA GLU A 23 -2.91 14.06 -1.27
C GLU A 23 -2.20 12.73 -1.05
N GLY A 24 -2.95 11.63 -1.09
CA GLY A 24 -2.39 10.30 -0.94
C GLY A 24 -1.39 9.96 -2.03
N LEU A 25 -1.71 10.32 -3.28
CA LEU A 25 -0.82 10.09 -4.41
C LEU A 25 0.46 10.94 -4.32
N ARG A 26 0.35 12.19 -3.91
CA ARG A 26 1.52 13.04 -3.71
C ARG A 26 2.41 12.53 -2.59
N ASN A 27 1.83 12.06 -1.51
CA ASN A 27 2.58 11.44 -0.41
C ASN A 27 3.26 10.15 -0.85
N ALA A 28 2.58 9.34 -1.66
CA ALA A 28 3.16 8.12 -2.22
C ALA A 28 4.34 8.42 -3.13
N ALA A 29 4.24 9.46 -3.97
CA ALA A 29 5.34 9.88 -4.84
C ALA A 29 6.57 10.32 -4.02
N LYS A 30 6.35 11.06 -2.94
CA LYS A 30 7.44 11.47 -2.02
C LYS A 30 8.10 10.26 -1.38
N LYS A 31 7.30 9.28 -0.96
CA LYS A 31 7.80 8.04 -0.37
C LYS A 31 8.68 7.28 -1.36
N ILE A 32 8.25 7.20 -2.61
CA ILE A 32 9.02 6.56 -3.67
C ILE A 32 10.36 7.27 -3.88
N ASP A 33 10.36 8.60 -3.92
CA ASP A 33 11.60 9.37 -4.08
C ASP A 33 12.58 9.13 -2.93
N ILE A 34 12.09 9.05 -1.71
CA ILE A 34 12.91 8.72 -0.54
C ILE A 34 13.52 7.32 -0.68
N MET A 35 12.73 6.35 -1.12
CA MET A 35 13.19 4.99 -1.34
C MET A 35 14.26 4.93 -2.43
N ILE A 36 14.06 5.66 -3.52
CA ILE A 36 15.03 5.73 -4.62
C ILE A 36 16.37 6.25 -4.09
N LYS A 37 16.36 7.35 -3.34
CA LYS A 37 17.59 7.89 -2.75
C LYS A 37 18.26 6.89 -1.82
N HIS A 38 17.50 6.20 -1.01
CA HIS A 38 18.02 5.19 -0.10
C HIS A 38 18.77 4.09 -0.85
N TYR A 39 18.18 3.57 -1.91
CA TYR A 39 18.81 2.52 -2.70
C TYR A 39 20.02 3.03 -3.47
N GLU A 40 19.96 4.24 -4.00
CA GLU A 40 21.09 4.83 -4.73
C GLU A 40 22.28 5.10 -3.81
N GLU A 41 22.03 5.52 -2.56
CA GLU A 41 23.09 5.85 -1.59
C GLU A 41 23.70 4.62 -0.93
N ASN A 42 22.92 3.57 -0.68
CA ASN A 42 23.34 2.42 0.10
C ASN A 42 23.71 1.21 -0.75
N TYR A 43 23.32 1.21 -2.02
CA TYR A 43 23.60 0.12 -2.94
C TYR A 43 24.19 0.69 -4.22
N ALA A 44 25.17 0.00 -4.80
CA ALA A 44 25.82 0.46 -6.02
C ALA A 44 24.94 0.19 -7.26
N VAL A 45 23.71 0.71 -7.24
CA VAL A 45 22.76 0.54 -8.34
C VAL A 45 22.78 1.82 -9.18
N LYS A 46 23.16 1.70 -10.44
CA LYS A 46 23.28 2.85 -11.34
C LYS A 46 22.09 2.97 -12.29
N ASP A 47 21.36 1.89 -12.54
CA ASP A 47 20.23 1.88 -13.46
C ASP A 47 18.95 2.24 -12.71
N LYS A 48 18.28 3.28 -13.19
CA LYS A 48 17.00 3.73 -12.60
C LYS A 48 15.94 2.63 -12.64
N GLN A 49 15.92 1.82 -13.69
CA GLN A 49 14.98 0.72 -13.79
C GLN A 49 15.19 -0.29 -12.66
N ASP A 50 16.44 -0.63 -12.37
CA ASP A 50 16.77 -1.55 -11.29
C ASP A 50 16.39 -0.97 -9.93
N VAL A 51 16.64 0.33 -9.72
CA VAL A 51 16.24 1.02 -8.48
C VAL A 51 14.74 0.98 -8.31
N LEU A 52 14.00 1.29 -9.37
CA LEU A 52 12.53 1.26 -9.34
C LEU A 52 12.01 -0.16 -9.09
N ALA A 53 12.65 -1.18 -9.68
CA ALA A 53 12.28 -2.57 -9.43
C ALA A 53 12.47 -2.94 -7.96
N MET A 54 13.56 -2.49 -7.35
CA MET A 54 13.83 -2.71 -5.92
C MET A 54 12.78 -2.00 -5.05
N CYS A 55 12.42 -0.76 -5.40
CA CYS A 55 11.37 -0.03 -4.70
C CYS A 55 10.03 -0.74 -4.82
N ALA A 56 9.69 -1.22 -6.02
CA ALA A 56 8.45 -1.93 -6.25
C ALA A 56 8.41 -3.24 -5.44
N LEU A 57 9.51 -3.96 -5.40
CA LEU A 57 9.60 -5.19 -4.63
C LEU A 57 9.42 -4.91 -3.14
N GLN A 58 10.04 -3.85 -2.62
CA GLN A 58 9.89 -3.47 -1.22
C GLN A 58 8.43 -3.13 -0.90
N LEU A 59 7.79 -2.33 -1.74
CA LEU A 59 6.40 -1.93 -1.53
C LEU A 59 5.46 -3.12 -1.61
N ALA A 60 5.68 -4.02 -2.58
CA ALA A 60 4.88 -5.22 -2.72
C ALA A 60 5.06 -6.15 -1.52
N THR A 61 6.29 -6.28 -1.01
CA THR A 61 6.58 -7.09 0.16
C THR A 61 5.88 -6.52 1.40
N GLN A 62 5.92 -5.21 1.59
CA GLN A 62 5.21 -4.55 2.69
C GLN A 62 3.70 -4.77 2.57
N SER A 63 3.16 -4.65 1.37
CA SER A 63 1.73 -4.89 1.14
C SER A 63 1.35 -6.33 1.47
N GLU A 64 2.16 -7.30 1.08
CA GLU A 64 1.92 -8.70 1.41
C GLU A 64 1.96 -8.94 2.92
N GLN A 65 2.91 -8.33 3.63
CA GLN A 65 3.00 -8.43 5.07
C GLN A 65 1.81 -7.80 5.76
N GLU A 66 1.36 -6.65 5.29
CA GLU A 66 0.16 -6.00 5.80
C GLU A 66 -1.07 -6.88 5.56
N ASN A 67 -1.19 -7.47 4.38
CA ASN A 67 -2.28 -8.39 4.07
C ASN A 67 -2.27 -9.63 4.98
N ILE A 68 -1.10 -10.18 5.25
CA ILE A 68 -0.96 -11.31 6.17
C ILE A 68 -1.38 -10.89 7.59
N SER A 69 -0.92 -9.73 8.05
CA SER A 69 -1.30 -9.18 9.35
C SER A 69 -2.79 -8.91 9.44
N ASP A 70 -3.35 -8.30 8.40
CA ASP A 70 -4.78 -8.02 8.31
C ASP A 70 -5.59 -9.32 8.27
N ALA A 71 -5.13 -10.31 7.52
CA ALA A 71 -5.79 -11.61 7.46
C ALA A 71 -5.81 -12.29 8.82
N LYS A 72 -4.70 -12.23 9.57
CA LYS A 72 -4.63 -12.76 10.92
C LYS A 72 -5.56 -12.02 11.88
N LEU A 73 -5.57 -10.70 11.80
CA LEU A 73 -6.45 -9.85 12.60
C LEU A 73 -7.91 -10.13 12.25
N ASN A 74 -8.23 -10.19 10.97
CA ASN A 74 -9.57 -10.50 10.49
C ASN A 74 -10.02 -11.89 10.89
N ALA A 75 -9.12 -12.88 10.87
CA ALA A 75 -9.43 -14.21 11.34
C ALA A 75 -9.79 -14.22 12.82
N LYS A 76 -9.05 -13.47 13.65
CA LYS A 76 -9.35 -13.32 15.07
C LYS A 76 -10.69 -12.63 15.29
N LEU A 77 -10.94 -11.55 14.57
CA LEU A 77 -12.21 -10.82 14.65
C LEU A 77 -13.37 -11.68 14.16
N SER A 78 -13.19 -12.40 13.06
CA SER A 78 -14.20 -13.30 12.53
C SER A 78 -14.54 -14.40 13.53
N LYS A 79 -13.55 -14.95 14.21
CA LYS A 79 -13.79 -15.97 15.23
C LYS A 79 -14.61 -15.41 16.38
N LYS A 80 -14.29 -14.21 16.85
CA LYS A 80 -15.06 -13.53 17.90
C LYS A 80 -16.48 -13.25 17.46
N LEU A 81 -16.65 -12.79 16.22
CA LEU A 81 -17.96 -12.53 15.65
C LEU A 81 -18.76 -13.83 15.48
N ASP A 82 -18.11 -14.90 15.05
CA ASP A 82 -18.74 -16.21 14.94
C ASP A 82 -19.22 -16.73 16.29
N ASP A 83 -18.40 -16.58 17.33
CA ASP A 83 -18.77 -16.97 18.69
C ASP A 83 -19.99 -16.19 19.18
N LEU A 84 -20.00 -14.85 18.91
CA LEU A 84 -21.16 -14.01 19.23
C LEU A 84 -22.38 -14.43 18.42
N ASN A 85 -22.21 -14.67 17.13
CA ASN A 85 -23.30 -15.08 16.24
C ASN A 85 -23.88 -16.43 16.66
N LYS A 86 -23.06 -17.35 17.08
CA LYS A 86 -23.53 -18.64 17.62
C LYS A 86 -24.41 -18.45 18.86
N SER A 87 -23.97 -17.59 19.78
CA SER A 87 -24.75 -17.25 20.97
C SER A 87 -26.09 -16.65 20.60
N ILE A 88 -26.09 -15.71 19.62
CA ILE A 88 -27.32 -15.06 19.13
C ILE A 88 -28.20 -16.10 18.42
N GLN A 89 -27.63 -16.94 17.57
CA GLN A 89 -28.38 -17.91 16.79
C GLN A 89 -29.02 -18.98 17.65
N GLU A 90 -28.42 -19.34 18.79
CA GLU A 90 -29.02 -20.25 19.76
C GLU A 90 -30.32 -19.67 20.33
N VAL A 91 -30.40 -18.33 20.40
CA VAL A 91 -31.60 -17.65 20.94
C VAL A 91 -32.63 -17.38 19.86
N ILE A 92 -32.21 -16.96 18.67
CA ILE A 92 -33.10 -16.48 17.61
C ILE A 92 -33.07 -17.35 16.35
N LYS A 93 -32.52 -18.53 16.45
CA LYS A 93 -32.37 -19.40 15.30
C LYS A 93 -33.75 -19.76 14.72
N PRO A 94 -33.96 -19.57 13.45
CA PRO A 94 -35.21 -19.96 12.80
C PRO A 94 -35.36 -21.48 12.74
#